data_6746a65b22a5b38a12c8aa8c4e8f1385
#
_entry.id   6746a65b22a5b38a12c8aa8c4e8f1385
#
_cell.length_a   1.000
_cell.length_b   1.000
_cell.length_c   1.000
_cell.angle_alpha   90.00
_cell.angle_beta   90.00
_cell.angle_gamma   90.00
#
_symmetry.space_group_name_H-M   'P 1'
#
loop_
_entity.id
_entity.type
_entity.pdbx_description
1 polymer ?
#
loop_
_entity_poly.entity_id
_entity_poly.type
_entity_poly.pdbx_seq_one_letter_code
_entity_poly.pdbx_strand_id
1 'polypeptide(L)'
;MKDFKKLSIVSIVMLAVLFSTPKVEARMTFWDFKNKFVQTVKDYSGKAKDEYNKVKEDLKQEETTTTEVQEETEWNIVDYPDYWKSLGKSDIDFNQFPVNAGEYKYAKLDELGRTGTAYGVITLEKVRESAGWRQSWKGDVDPSGFKGNNKKVKFKSSKTKGKFYEADFYNRSHLIADSLGGDSIKRNVVTGTRMQNVGKNNKKGGMQYIEMKVLNYVKRTGKNVYYKAEPVYKNNEIVPRYVIVNAKSEDGKIDEKVLVFNTAEGYTIDYKTGKFYKN
;
A
#
# COMPACT_ATOMS: atom_id res chain seq x y z
N MET A 1 18.44 18.49 -17.97
CA MET A 1 18.04 17.95 -16.62
C MET A 1 19.19 17.32 -15.82
N LYS A 2 20.36 17.02 -16.38
CA LYS A 2 21.50 16.45 -15.64
C LYS A 2 22.30 17.52 -14.83
N ASP A 3 22.24 18.79 -15.21
CA ASP A 3 23.08 19.83 -14.60
C ASP A 3 22.45 20.47 -13.35
N PHE A 4 21.14 20.44 -13.21
CA PHE A 4 20.44 20.96 -12.01
C PHE A 4 20.70 20.14 -10.73
N LYS A 5 20.91 18.83 -10.84
CA LYS A 5 21.24 17.98 -9.68
C LYS A 5 22.67 18.19 -9.18
N LYS A 6 23.61 18.53 -10.05
CA LYS A 6 25.00 18.82 -9.64
C LYS A 6 25.12 20.15 -8.87
N LEU A 7 24.32 21.15 -9.25
CA LEU A 7 24.34 22.46 -8.55
C LEU A 7 23.79 22.35 -7.12
N SER A 8 22.77 21.53 -6.87
CA SER A 8 22.17 21.30 -5.56
C SER A 8 23.14 20.63 -4.57
N ILE A 9 23.92 19.64 -5.01
CA ILE A 9 24.87 18.93 -4.14
C ILE A 9 26.03 19.84 -3.74
N VAL A 10 26.56 20.63 -4.67
CA VAL A 10 27.62 21.61 -4.38
C VAL A 10 27.17 22.69 -3.42
N SER A 11 25.92 23.16 -3.54
CA SER A 11 25.33 24.15 -2.62
C SER A 11 25.13 23.61 -1.21
N ILE A 12 24.72 22.36 -1.05
CA ILE A 12 24.53 21.69 0.26
C ILE A 12 25.88 21.45 0.93
N VAL A 13 26.88 21.02 0.19
CA VAL A 13 28.24 20.81 0.70
C VAL A 13 28.89 22.15 1.11
N MET A 14 28.67 23.23 0.36
CA MET A 14 29.13 24.56 0.78
C MET A 14 28.49 25.05 2.08
N LEU A 15 27.18 24.80 2.27
CA LEU A 15 26.50 25.16 3.52
C LEU A 15 27.02 24.35 4.72
N ALA A 16 27.26 23.05 4.55
CA ALA A 16 27.76 22.19 5.62
C ALA A 16 29.17 22.57 6.08
N VAL A 17 30.03 23.03 5.16
CA VAL A 17 31.39 23.51 5.49
C VAL A 17 31.35 24.83 6.25
N LEU A 18 30.37 25.70 5.98
CA LEU A 18 30.21 26.99 6.67
C LEU A 18 29.68 26.86 8.10
N PHE A 19 28.92 25.78 8.40
CA PHE A 19 28.33 25.57 9.74
C PHE A 19 29.13 24.60 10.62
N SER A 20 30.12 23.89 10.10
CA SER A 20 30.90 22.89 10.84
C SER A 20 32.29 23.37 11.28
N THR A 21 32.63 24.64 11.08
CA THR A 21 33.90 25.20 11.56
C THR A 21 33.78 25.63 13.03
N PRO A 22 34.52 25.00 13.97
CA PRO A 22 34.71 25.62 15.29
C PRO A 22 35.49 26.94 15.07
N LYS A 23 35.23 27.90 15.99
CA LYS A 23 35.87 29.22 15.96
C LYS A 23 37.34 29.13 15.56
N VAL A 24 37.70 29.77 14.43
CA VAL A 24 39.01 29.70 13.81
C VAL A 24 40.03 30.32 14.71
N GLU A 25 41.00 29.55 15.19
CA GLU A 25 42.29 30.05 15.61
C GLU A 25 43.04 30.53 14.33
N ALA A 26 43.47 31.77 14.32
CA ALA A 26 44.12 32.44 13.21
C ALA A 26 45.47 31.78 12.91
N ARG A 27 45.55 31.04 11.82
CA ARG A 27 46.71 30.69 10.95
C ARG A 27 46.54 29.37 10.19
N MET A 28 45.38 29.18 9.57
CA MET A 28 45.27 28.10 8.57
C MET A 28 45.74 28.67 7.22
N THR A 29 46.72 28.02 6.58
CA THR A 29 47.13 28.43 5.24
C THR A 29 46.08 28.09 4.19
N PHE A 30 46.03 28.80 3.10
CA PHE A 30 45.12 28.47 1.97
C PHE A 30 45.25 27.02 1.50
N TRP A 31 46.45 26.44 1.63
CA TRP A 31 46.71 25.04 1.30
C TRP A 31 46.08 24.05 2.26
N ASP A 32 46.10 24.33 3.56
CA ASP A 32 45.45 23.52 4.60
C ASP A 32 43.94 23.56 4.44
N PHE A 33 43.35 24.71 4.14
CA PHE A 33 41.93 24.87 3.84
C PHE A 33 41.53 24.03 2.60
N LYS A 34 42.30 24.13 1.52
CA LYS A 34 42.07 23.37 0.28
C LYS A 34 42.11 21.87 0.52
N ASN A 35 43.07 21.36 1.27
CA ASN A 35 43.23 19.94 1.55
C ASN A 35 42.10 19.43 2.44
N LYS A 36 41.71 20.19 3.48
CA LYS A 36 40.57 19.86 4.35
C LYS A 36 39.27 19.88 3.59
N PHE A 37 39.07 20.83 2.70
CA PHE A 37 37.89 20.91 1.83
C PHE A 37 37.79 19.70 0.89
N VAL A 38 38.91 19.37 0.17
CA VAL A 38 38.94 18.19 -0.72
C VAL A 38 38.68 16.89 0.03
N GLN A 39 39.21 16.74 1.25
CA GLN A 39 38.96 15.56 2.06
C GLN A 39 37.51 15.47 2.52
N THR A 40 36.93 16.59 2.98
CA THR A 40 35.52 16.65 3.38
C THR A 40 34.59 16.32 2.21
N VAL A 41 34.87 16.79 1.00
CA VAL A 41 34.12 16.47 -0.22
C VAL A 41 34.22 14.97 -0.57
N LYS A 42 35.42 14.37 -0.41
CA LYS A 42 35.61 12.93 -0.64
C LYS A 42 34.83 12.09 0.37
N ASP A 43 34.86 12.44 1.63
CA ASP A 43 34.15 11.72 2.71
C ASP A 43 32.63 11.83 2.55
N TYR A 44 32.13 13.00 2.14
CA TYR A 44 30.71 13.20 1.84
C TYR A 44 30.26 12.45 0.59
N SER A 45 31.08 12.41 -0.45
CA SER A 45 30.78 11.66 -1.68
C SER A 45 30.82 10.14 -1.44
N GLY A 46 31.70 9.66 -0.57
CA GLY A 46 31.74 8.25 -0.13
C GLY A 46 30.44 7.86 0.60
N LYS A 47 30.08 8.60 1.64
CA LYS A 47 28.83 8.37 2.41
C LYS A 47 27.58 8.44 1.54
N ALA A 48 27.48 9.43 0.66
CA ALA A 48 26.34 9.56 -0.26
C ALA A 48 26.27 8.40 -1.27
N LYS A 49 27.40 7.85 -1.68
CA LYS A 49 27.48 6.69 -2.56
C LYS A 49 27.06 5.40 -1.84
N ASP A 50 27.48 5.24 -0.59
CA ASP A 50 27.12 4.09 0.24
C ASP A 50 25.62 4.09 0.57
N GLU A 51 25.08 5.25 0.91
CA GLU A 51 23.65 5.43 1.17
C GLU A 51 22.81 5.20 -0.11
N TYR A 52 23.25 5.69 -1.25
CA TYR A 52 22.65 5.42 -2.56
C TYR A 52 22.69 3.92 -2.91
N ASN A 53 23.82 3.25 -2.69
CA ASN A 53 23.95 1.81 -2.94
C ASN A 53 23.06 0.99 -2.01
N LYS A 54 22.97 1.37 -0.74
CA LYS A 54 22.07 0.74 0.23
C LYS A 54 20.61 0.87 -0.18
N VAL A 55 20.15 2.08 -0.51
CA VAL A 55 18.79 2.32 -1.03
C VAL A 55 18.55 1.53 -2.31
N LYS A 56 19.54 1.42 -3.20
CA LYS A 56 19.43 0.65 -4.44
C LYS A 56 19.34 -0.86 -4.20
N GLU A 57 20.03 -1.37 -3.17
CA GLU A 57 19.92 -2.79 -2.78
C GLU A 57 18.61 -3.08 -2.07
N ASP A 58 18.15 -2.19 -1.19
CA ASP A 58 16.84 -2.28 -0.54
C ASP A 58 15.71 -2.29 -1.58
N LEU A 59 15.78 -1.39 -2.59
CA LEU A 59 14.82 -1.37 -3.71
C LEU A 59 14.87 -2.65 -4.56
N LYS A 60 16.07 -3.22 -4.79
CA LYS A 60 16.19 -4.50 -5.49
C LYS A 60 15.61 -5.67 -4.70
N GLN A 61 15.77 -5.69 -3.37
CA GLN A 61 15.16 -6.70 -2.53
C GLN A 61 13.63 -6.58 -2.51
N GLU A 62 13.09 -5.36 -2.48
CA GLU A 62 11.63 -5.14 -2.62
C GLU A 62 11.12 -5.58 -4.00
N GLU A 63 11.83 -5.26 -5.09
CA GLU A 63 11.48 -5.72 -6.43
C GLU A 63 11.55 -7.25 -6.54
N THR A 64 12.58 -7.89 -5.97
CA THR A 64 12.73 -9.35 -6.01
C THR A 64 11.62 -10.04 -5.22
N THR A 65 11.30 -9.56 -4.02
CA THR A 65 10.21 -10.11 -3.21
C THR A 65 8.86 -9.93 -3.89
N THR A 66 8.63 -8.78 -4.53
CA THR A 66 7.41 -8.53 -5.31
C THR A 66 7.35 -9.43 -6.54
N THR A 67 8.48 -9.67 -7.20
CA THR A 67 8.57 -10.54 -8.39
C THR A 67 8.34 -12.01 -8.04
N GLU A 68 8.92 -12.52 -6.94
CA GLU A 68 8.69 -13.88 -6.46
C GLU A 68 7.21 -14.13 -6.11
N VAL A 69 6.55 -13.16 -5.44
CA VAL A 69 5.12 -13.24 -5.17
C VAL A 69 4.29 -13.16 -6.46
N GLN A 70 4.78 -12.49 -7.51
CA GLN A 70 4.09 -12.39 -8.81
C GLN A 70 4.17 -13.68 -9.64
N GLU A 71 5.26 -14.41 -9.61
CA GLU A 71 5.41 -15.66 -10.40
C GLU A 71 4.60 -16.82 -9.83
N GLU A 72 4.37 -16.88 -8.52
CA GLU A 72 3.66 -17.96 -7.84
C GLU A 72 2.13 -17.78 -7.76
N THR A 73 1.55 -16.69 -8.27
CA THR A 73 0.18 -16.35 -7.84
C THR A 73 -0.79 -16.06 -8.97
N GLU A 74 -0.97 -17.03 -9.88
CA GLU A 74 -2.15 -17.00 -10.74
C GLU A 74 -3.39 -17.45 -9.96
N TRP A 75 -4.43 -16.60 -9.98
CA TRP A 75 -5.72 -16.97 -9.41
C TRP A 75 -6.40 -18.05 -10.24
N ASN A 76 -6.93 -19.05 -9.58
CA ASN A 76 -7.91 -19.96 -10.16
C ASN A 76 -9.05 -20.21 -9.14
N ILE A 77 -10.23 -20.54 -9.64
CA ILE A 77 -11.44 -20.68 -8.82
C ILE A 77 -11.44 -21.93 -7.94
N VAL A 78 -10.64 -22.94 -8.28
CA VAL A 78 -10.57 -24.21 -7.55
C VAL A 78 -9.78 -24.02 -6.27
N ASP A 79 -8.59 -23.43 -6.38
CA ASP A 79 -7.69 -23.24 -5.23
C ASP A 79 -8.08 -22.03 -4.38
N TYR A 80 -8.58 -20.97 -5.03
CA TYR A 80 -8.91 -19.69 -4.36
C TYR A 80 -10.36 -19.25 -4.60
N PRO A 81 -11.34 -20.07 -4.19
CA PRO A 81 -12.76 -19.81 -4.46
C PRO A 81 -13.30 -18.56 -3.76
N ASP A 82 -12.66 -18.10 -2.72
CA ASP A 82 -13.00 -16.91 -1.94
C ASP A 82 -12.11 -15.70 -2.26
N TYR A 83 -11.30 -15.76 -3.35
CA TYR A 83 -10.48 -14.66 -3.88
C TYR A 83 -9.38 -14.14 -2.94
N TRP A 84 -8.89 -14.98 -2.05
CA TRP A 84 -7.72 -14.69 -1.23
C TRP A 84 -6.91 -15.96 -0.95
N LYS A 85 -5.63 -15.79 -0.60
CA LYS A 85 -4.78 -16.85 -0.07
C LYS A 85 -3.98 -16.34 1.13
N SER A 86 -3.63 -17.22 2.05
CA SER A 86 -2.70 -16.94 3.14
C SER A 86 -1.27 -16.88 2.61
N LEU A 87 -0.51 -15.89 3.07
CA LEU A 87 0.93 -15.79 2.89
C LEU A 87 1.69 -16.05 4.22
N GLY A 88 0.98 -16.57 5.23
CA GLY A 88 1.56 -16.86 6.54
C GLY A 88 1.36 -15.75 7.56
N LYS A 89 2.38 -15.50 8.37
CA LYS A 89 2.36 -14.47 9.41
C LYS A 89 2.58 -13.07 8.85
N SER A 90 2.09 -12.08 9.58
CA SER A 90 2.30 -10.67 9.27
C SER A 90 3.77 -10.27 9.39
N ASP A 91 4.22 -9.40 8.48
CA ASP A 91 5.55 -8.78 8.51
C ASP A 91 5.61 -7.56 9.46
N ILE A 92 4.52 -7.22 10.15
CA ILE A 92 4.46 -6.04 11.00
C ILE A 92 5.36 -6.20 12.23
N ASP A 93 6.33 -5.29 12.35
CA ASP A 93 7.11 -5.05 13.57
C ASP A 93 6.49 -3.88 14.32
N PHE A 94 6.00 -4.11 15.53
CA PHE A 94 5.38 -3.08 16.37
C PHE A 94 6.32 -1.93 16.70
N ASN A 95 7.63 -2.21 16.85
CA ASN A 95 8.64 -1.21 17.23
C ASN A 95 8.95 -0.24 16.09
N GLN A 96 8.65 -0.64 14.85
CA GLN A 96 8.93 0.14 13.64
C GLN A 96 7.64 0.64 12.96
N PHE A 97 6.47 0.37 13.55
CA PHE A 97 5.20 0.78 12.94
C PHE A 97 4.99 2.29 13.11
N PRO A 98 4.90 3.06 12.01
CA PRO A 98 5.16 4.50 12.02
C PRO A 98 3.95 5.36 12.38
N VAL A 99 2.95 4.82 13.11
CA VAL A 99 1.74 5.54 13.55
C VAL A 99 1.27 5.07 14.92
N ASN A 100 0.61 5.97 15.65
CA ASN A 100 0.01 5.68 16.95
C ASN A 100 -1.36 5.00 16.85
N ALA A 101 -1.89 4.55 17.96
CA ALA A 101 -3.23 3.97 18.05
C ALA A 101 -4.30 4.95 17.53
N GLY A 102 -5.15 4.48 16.63
CA GLY A 102 -6.21 5.28 16.00
C GLY A 102 -5.75 6.19 14.86
N GLU A 103 -4.47 6.21 14.52
CA GLU A 103 -3.96 6.97 13.37
C GLU A 103 -3.91 6.12 12.10
N TYR A 104 -4.23 6.75 10.96
CA TYR A 104 -4.13 6.17 9.63
C TYR A 104 -3.27 7.02 8.72
N LYS A 105 -2.49 6.37 7.87
CA LYS A 105 -1.67 7.01 6.85
C LYS A 105 -1.95 6.38 5.49
N TYR A 106 -1.93 7.22 4.48
CA TYR A 106 -2.19 6.86 3.09
C TYR A 106 -1.06 7.42 2.24
N ALA A 107 -0.36 6.58 1.52
CA ALA A 107 0.70 7.00 0.62
C ALA A 107 0.17 8.02 -0.40
N LYS A 108 1.04 8.87 -0.90
CA LYS A 108 0.71 9.75 -2.03
C LYS A 108 0.44 8.89 -3.27
N LEU A 109 -0.44 9.39 -4.15
CA LEU A 109 -0.59 8.78 -5.46
C LEU A 109 0.74 8.89 -6.22
N ASP A 110 1.08 7.86 -6.99
CA ASP A 110 2.27 7.89 -7.83
C ASP A 110 2.05 8.70 -9.13
N GLU A 111 3.05 8.70 -10.01
CA GLU A 111 3.02 9.44 -11.28
C GLU A 111 1.92 8.98 -12.24
N LEU A 112 1.44 7.73 -12.10
CA LEU A 112 0.30 7.18 -12.85
C LEU A 112 -1.05 7.41 -12.14
N GLY A 113 -1.05 8.12 -11.02
CA GLY A 113 -2.25 8.37 -10.21
C GLY A 113 -2.74 7.14 -9.44
N ARG A 114 -1.88 6.12 -9.26
CA ARG A 114 -2.21 4.89 -8.55
C ARG A 114 -2.15 5.09 -7.05
N THR A 115 -3.04 4.41 -6.35
CA THR A 115 -3.06 4.38 -4.89
C THR A 115 -1.91 3.50 -4.38
N GLY A 116 -1.16 4.00 -3.42
CA GLY A 116 -0.11 3.26 -2.74
C GLY A 116 -0.59 2.62 -1.43
N THR A 117 0.36 2.29 -0.57
CA THR A 117 0.10 1.63 0.72
C THR A 117 -0.75 2.49 1.66
N ALA A 118 -1.70 1.85 2.34
CA ALA A 118 -2.44 2.39 3.48
C ALA A 118 -2.11 1.57 4.73
N TYR A 119 -1.87 2.25 5.86
CA TYR A 119 -1.60 1.56 7.12
C TYR A 119 -2.11 2.37 8.31
N GLY A 120 -2.36 1.68 9.42
CA GLY A 120 -2.85 2.30 10.63
C GLY A 120 -3.03 1.32 11.78
N VAL A 121 -3.31 1.84 12.95
CA VAL A 121 -3.65 1.04 14.14
C VAL A 121 -5.13 1.14 14.40
N ILE A 122 -5.84 0.05 14.14
CA ILE A 122 -7.29 -0.07 14.30
C ILE A 122 -7.61 -0.18 15.78
N THR A 123 -8.41 0.75 16.29
CA THR A 123 -8.85 0.79 17.69
C THR A 123 -10.35 0.58 17.81
N LEU A 124 -10.81 0.22 19.02
CA LEU A 124 -12.25 0.10 19.30
C LEU A 124 -12.97 1.44 19.13
N GLU A 125 -12.31 2.55 19.44
CA GLU A 125 -12.84 3.89 19.25
C GLU A 125 -13.14 4.17 17.78
N LYS A 126 -12.17 3.96 16.89
CA LYS A 126 -12.34 4.13 15.43
C LYS A 126 -13.43 3.25 14.86
N VAL A 127 -13.52 2.00 15.32
CA VAL A 127 -14.59 1.07 14.92
C VAL A 127 -15.95 1.55 15.40
N ARG A 128 -16.06 2.15 16.60
CA ARG A 128 -17.30 2.70 17.12
C ARG A 128 -17.72 3.99 16.41
N GLU A 129 -16.78 4.89 16.12
CA GLU A 129 -17.01 6.12 15.36
C GLU A 129 -17.58 5.82 13.96
N SER A 130 -17.13 4.75 13.31
CA SER A 130 -17.63 4.34 12.00
C SER A 130 -18.94 3.52 12.04
N ALA A 131 -19.37 3.08 13.22
CA ALA A 131 -20.53 2.20 13.35
C ALA A 131 -21.84 2.92 13.05
N GLY A 132 -22.60 2.39 12.08
CA GLY A 132 -23.91 2.92 11.69
C GLY A 132 -23.87 4.17 10.83
N TRP A 133 -22.67 4.67 10.50
CA TRP A 133 -22.49 5.82 9.64
C TRP A 133 -21.44 5.52 8.54
N ARG A 134 -21.77 5.84 7.30
CA ARG A 134 -20.85 5.68 6.18
C ARG A 134 -20.38 7.05 5.71
N GLN A 135 -19.09 7.24 5.62
CA GLN A 135 -18.52 8.48 5.10
C GLN A 135 -18.98 8.73 3.66
N SER A 136 -19.43 9.97 3.39
CA SER A 136 -19.73 10.41 2.03
C SER A 136 -18.44 10.59 1.25
N TRP A 137 -18.45 10.15 -0.01
CA TRP A 137 -17.39 10.44 -0.96
C TRP A 137 -17.33 11.94 -1.23
N LYS A 138 -16.15 12.55 -1.08
CA LYS A 138 -15.94 13.98 -1.33
C LYS A 138 -14.98 14.19 -2.51
N GLY A 139 -15.45 14.93 -3.54
CA GLY A 139 -14.65 15.25 -4.71
C GLY A 139 -14.39 14.07 -5.64
N ASP A 140 -13.29 14.13 -6.40
CA ASP A 140 -12.86 13.05 -7.30
C ASP A 140 -12.15 11.97 -6.49
N VAL A 141 -12.89 10.91 -6.18
CA VAL A 141 -12.41 9.75 -5.41
C VAL A 141 -12.24 8.51 -6.29
N ASP A 142 -12.44 8.62 -7.60
CA ASP A 142 -12.26 7.49 -8.49
C ASP A 142 -10.79 7.10 -8.56
N PRO A 143 -10.44 5.86 -8.18
CA PRO A 143 -9.07 5.39 -8.31
C PRO A 143 -8.68 5.21 -9.77
N SER A 144 -7.38 5.05 -10.04
CA SER A 144 -6.86 4.79 -11.38
C SER A 144 -7.57 3.59 -12.01
N GLY A 145 -7.93 3.69 -13.29
CA GLY A 145 -8.61 2.63 -14.05
C GLY A 145 -10.12 2.47 -13.78
N PHE A 146 -10.73 3.26 -12.86
CA PHE A 146 -12.16 3.16 -12.51
C PHE A 146 -13.08 3.89 -13.49
N LYS A 147 -12.76 5.15 -13.76
CA LYS A 147 -13.60 6.05 -14.55
C LYS A 147 -13.79 5.53 -15.98
N GLY A 148 -15.04 5.41 -16.40
CA GLY A 148 -15.41 4.91 -17.74
C GLY A 148 -15.36 3.38 -17.91
N ASN A 149 -14.83 2.65 -16.94
CA ASN A 149 -14.72 1.18 -17.00
C ASN A 149 -15.76 0.45 -16.15
N ASN A 150 -16.34 1.12 -15.14
CA ASN A 150 -17.30 0.45 -14.27
C ASN A 150 -18.66 0.26 -14.96
N LYS A 151 -19.09 -0.98 -15.08
CA LYS A 151 -20.37 -1.40 -15.68
C LYS A 151 -21.01 -2.48 -14.83
N LYS A 152 -22.34 -2.56 -14.87
CA LYS A 152 -23.08 -3.65 -14.23
C LYS A 152 -22.92 -4.94 -15.02
N VAL A 153 -22.72 -6.03 -14.28
CA VAL A 153 -22.59 -7.39 -14.81
C VAL A 153 -23.32 -8.39 -13.92
N LYS A 154 -23.53 -9.59 -14.47
CA LYS A 154 -24.18 -10.68 -13.73
C LYS A 154 -23.13 -11.58 -13.08
N PHE A 155 -23.16 -11.68 -11.76
CA PHE A 155 -22.35 -12.59 -10.97
C PHE A 155 -23.16 -13.82 -10.52
N LYS A 156 -22.51 -14.98 -10.39
CA LYS A 156 -23.13 -16.15 -9.78
C LYS A 156 -23.49 -15.86 -8.30
N SER A 157 -24.68 -16.20 -7.90
CA SER A 157 -25.12 -16.02 -6.51
C SER A 157 -24.51 -17.10 -5.61
N SER A 158 -23.90 -16.69 -4.50
CA SER A 158 -23.48 -17.62 -3.45
C SER A 158 -24.64 -18.11 -2.56
N LYS A 159 -25.76 -17.35 -2.54
CA LYS A 159 -26.92 -17.64 -1.70
C LYS A 159 -27.90 -18.61 -2.35
N THR A 160 -27.93 -18.67 -3.66
CA THR A 160 -28.90 -19.48 -4.41
C THR A 160 -28.21 -20.16 -5.58
N LYS A 161 -28.09 -21.48 -5.53
CA LYS A 161 -27.46 -22.28 -6.58
C LYS A 161 -28.11 -22.02 -7.94
N GLY A 162 -27.31 -21.78 -8.96
CA GLY A 162 -27.76 -21.55 -10.33
C GLY A 162 -28.36 -20.17 -10.62
N LYS A 163 -28.52 -19.29 -9.62
CA LYS A 163 -29.01 -17.92 -9.83
C LYS A 163 -27.86 -16.92 -9.96
N PHE A 164 -28.18 -15.83 -10.63
CA PHE A 164 -27.28 -14.67 -10.83
C PHE A 164 -27.86 -13.45 -10.12
N TYR A 165 -27.00 -12.52 -9.75
CA TYR A 165 -27.36 -11.17 -9.33
C TYR A 165 -26.59 -10.15 -10.13
N GLU A 166 -27.16 -8.97 -10.33
CA GLU A 166 -26.54 -7.88 -11.07
C GLU A 166 -25.88 -6.90 -10.09
N ALA A 167 -24.64 -6.52 -10.39
CA ALA A 167 -23.90 -5.54 -9.62
C ALA A 167 -22.84 -4.87 -10.49
N ASP A 168 -22.30 -3.74 -10.02
CA ASP A 168 -21.13 -3.11 -10.63
C ASP A 168 -19.93 -4.04 -10.61
N PHE A 169 -19.21 -4.14 -11.73
CA PHE A 169 -18.03 -4.99 -11.85
C PHE A 169 -16.91 -4.52 -10.92
N TYR A 170 -16.66 -3.21 -10.90
CA TYR A 170 -15.71 -2.58 -9.99
C TYR A 170 -16.40 -1.90 -8.81
N ASN A 171 -15.69 -1.87 -7.70
CA ASN A 171 -16.00 -1.06 -6.54
C ASN A 171 -14.82 -0.11 -6.28
N ARG A 172 -15.07 1.03 -5.64
CA ARG A 172 -14.03 1.78 -4.94
C ARG A 172 -13.68 0.96 -3.70
N SER A 173 -12.77 -0.01 -3.88
CA SER A 173 -12.40 -0.95 -2.83
C SER A 173 -11.45 -0.26 -1.86
N HIS A 174 -11.88 -0.13 -0.60
CA HIS A 174 -11.04 0.45 0.44
C HIS A 174 -9.83 -0.45 0.73
N LEU A 175 -8.69 0.16 1.04
CA LEU A 175 -7.52 -0.51 1.61
C LEU A 175 -7.68 -0.68 3.12
N ILE A 176 -8.08 0.37 3.83
CA ILE A 176 -8.58 0.30 5.21
C ILE A 176 -10.09 0.52 5.14
N ALA A 177 -10.87 -0.49 5.50
CA ALA A 177 -12.33 -0.46 5.38
C ALA A 177 -12.97 0.71 6.15
N ASP A 178 -14.06 1.26 5.61
CA ASP A 178 -14.91 2.22 6.30
C ASP A 178 -15.36 1.70 7.69
N SER A 179 -15.72 0.43 7.80
CA SER A 179 -16.09 -0.22 9.07
C SER A 179 -14.95 -0.35 10.08
N LEU A 180 -13.73 -0.15 9.66
CA LEU A 180 -12.52 -0.07 10.51
C LEU A 180 -12.11 1.38 10.78
N GLY A 181 -12.89 2.36 10.34
CA GLY A 181 -12.62 3.79 10.48
C GLY A 181 -11.76 4.37 9.35
N GLY A 182 -11.55 3.65 8.25
CA GLY A 182 -10.80 4.13 7.10
C GLY A 182 -11.51 5.25 6.35
N ASP A 183 -10.75 6.23 5.87
CA ASP A 183 -11.29 7.43 5.19
C ASP A 183 -11.83 7.12 3.79
N SER A 184 -12.93 7.78 3.41
CA SER A 184 -13.52 7.74 2.06
C SER A 184 -12.80 8.74 1.12
N ILE A 185 -11.51 8.52 0.88
CA ILE A 185 -10.64 9.36 0.04
C ILE A 185 -9.95 8.54 -1.05
N LYS A 186 -9.52 9.20 -2.13
CA LYS A 186 -8.88 8.57 -3.29
C LYS A 186 -7.65 7.73 -2.91
N ARG A 187 -6.85 8.19 -1.94
CA ARG A 187 -5.64 7.51 -1.46
C ARG A 187 -5.89 6.25 -0.60
N ASN A 188 -7.15 6.00 -0.25
CA ASN A 188 -7.55 4.79 0.50
C ASN A 188 -8.38 3.82 -0.35
N VAL A 189 -8.49 4.02 -1.65
CA VAL A 189 -9.29 3.14 -2.52
C VAL A 189 -8.53 2.73 -3.76
N VAL A 190 -8.82 1.52 -4.23
CA VAL A 190 -8.34 0.99 -5.50
C VAL A 190 -9.52 0.59 -6.39
N THR A 191 -9.28 0.49 -7.70
CA THR A 191 -10.22 -0.16 -8.62
C THR A 191 -10.19 -1.65 -8.35
N GLY A 192 -11.07 -2.09 -7.45
CA GLY A 192 -11.22 -3.48 -7.07
C GLY A 192 -12.46 -4.10 -7.73
N THR A 193 -12.35 -5.33 -8.23
CA THR A 193 -13.53 -6.07 -8.66
C THR A 193 -14.48 -6.25 -7.48
N ARG A 194 -15.76 -6.49 -7.77
CA ARG A 194 -16.70 -6.85 -6.70
C ARG A 194 -16.21 -8.08 -5.92
N MET A 195 -15.56 -9.02 -6.59
CA MET A 195 -15.03 -10.23 -5.94
C MET A 195 -13.83 -9.90 -5.04
N GLN A 196 -12.94 -9.03 -5.48
CA GLN A 196 -11.84 -8.53 -4.66
C GLN A 196 -12.35 -7.79 -3.42
N ASN A 197 -13.38 -6.96 -3.55
CA ASN A 197 -13.89 -6.16 -2.44
C ASN A 197 -14.67 -7.00 -1.42
N VAL A 198 -15.67 -7.79 -1.86
CA VAL A 198 -16.63 -8.48 -0.97
C VAL A 198 -16.73 -10.00 -1.20
N GLY A 199 -15.87 -10.56 -2.05
CA GLY A 199 -15.96 -11.97 -2.41
C GLY A 199 -17.34 -12.34 -2.93
N LYS A 200 -17.82 -13.53 -2.55
CA LYS A 200 -19.15 -14.00 -2.90
C LYS A 200 -20.28 -13.47 -1.98
N ASN A 201 -20.09 -12.31 -1.35
CA ASN A 201 -21.03 -11.71 -0.38
C ASN A 201 -21.30 -12.57 0.87
N ASN A 202 -20.39 -13.45 1.23
CA ASN A 202 -20.52 -14.35 2.37
C ASN A 202 -19.69 -13.93 3.60
N LYS A 203 -19.04 -12.76 3.53
CA LYS A 203 -18.11 -12.21 4.54
C LYS A 203 -16.87 -13.08 4.77
N LYS A 204 -16.55 -13.96 3.82
CA LYS A 204 -15.39 -14.87 3.86
C LYS A 204 -14.40 -14.64 2.73
N GLY A 205 -14.72 -13.77 1.76
CA GLY A 205 -13.94 -13.58 0.55
C GLY A 205 -13.53 -12.14 0.30
N GLY A 206 -12.57 -11.99 -0.58
CA GLY A 206 -11.99 -10.69 -0.92
C GLY A 206 -11.39 -9.98 0.29
N MET A 207 -11.34 -8.65 0.24
CA MET A 207 -10.91 -7.80 1.36
C MET A 207 -11.76 -8.06 2.61
N GLN A 208 -13.04 -8.37 2.44
CA GLN A 208 -13.98 -8.57 3.54
C GLN A 208 -13.58 -9.72 4.47
N TYR A 209 -12.79 -10.69 4.01
CA TYR A 209 -12.25 -11.75 4.87
C TYR A 209 -11.46 -11.19 6.05
N ILE A 210 -10.38 -10.46 5.75
CA ILE A 210 -9.49 -9.93 6.79
C ILE A 210 -10.11 -8.76 7.55
N GLU A 211 -10.88 -7.91 6.86
CA GLU A 211 -11.60 -6.78 7.45
C GLU A 211 -12.57 -7.25 8.55
N MET A 212 -13.39 -8.27 8.26
CA MET A 212 -14.36 -8.82 9.23
C MET A 212 -13.67 -9.52 10.40
N LYS A 213 -12.53 -10.17 10.14
CA LYS A 213 -11.74 -10.80 11.20
C LYS A 213 -11.20 -9.76 12.17
N VAL A 214 -10.60 -8.68 11.66
CA VAL A 214 -10.11 -7.55 12.45
C VAL A 214 -11.26 -6.86 13.19
N LEU A 215 -12.34 -6.52 12.49
CA LEU A 215 -13.52 -5.87 13.08
C LEU A 215 -14.09 -6.64 14.27
N ASN A 216 -14.31 -7.94 14.08
CA ASN A 216 -14.88 -8.80 15.12
C ASN A 216 -13.92 -8.96 16.30
N TYR A 217 -12.61 -9.04 16.02
CA TYR A 217 -11.60 -9.14 17.06
C TYR A 217 -11.55 -7.86 17.91
N VAL A 218 -11.44 -6.69 17.29
CA VAL A 218 -11.41 -5.39 17.98
C VAL A 218 -12.69 -5.16 18.79
N LYS A 219 -13.87 -5.46 18.22
CA LYS A 219 -15.16 -5.34 18.93
C LYS A 219 -15.25 -6.24 20.16
N ARG A 220 -14.75 -7.45 20.07
CA ARG A 220 -14.84 -8.43 21.17
C ARG A 220 -13.83 -8.20 22.27
N THR A 221 -12.62 -7.76 21.92
CA THR A 221 -11.48 -7.71 22.86
C THR A 221 -11.11 -6.32 23.33
N GLY A 222 -11.47 -5.29 22.57
CA GLY A 222 -11.01 -3.93 22.76
C GLY A 222 -9.54 -3.71 22.42
N LYS A 223 -8.80 -4.76 22.00
CA LYS A 223 -7.37 -4.69 21.70
C LYS A 223 -7.13 -4.13 20.30
N ASN A 224 -6.04 -3.40 20.15
CA ASN A 224 -5.64 -2.80 18.90
C ASN A 224 -5.12 -3.85 17.90
N VAL A 225 -5.31 -3.53 16.61
CA VAL A 225 -4.76 -4.31 15.50
C VAL A 225 -3.99 -3.39 14.57
N TYR A 226 -2.73 -3.67 14.39
CA TYR A 226 -1.86 -3.04 13.40
C TYR A 226 -2.22 -3.60 12.03
N TYR A 227 -2.44 -2.72 11.07
CA TYR A 227 -2.99 -3.07 9.77
C TYR A 227 -2.25 -2.33 8.65
N LYS A 228 -1.81 -3.05 7.63
CA LYS A 228 -1.18 -2.50 6.43
C LYS A 228 -1.79 -3.18 5.21
N ALA A 229 -2.26 -2.40 4.25
CA ALA A 229 -2.76 -2.87 2.96
C ALA A 229 -1.97 -2.24 1.82
N GLU A 230 -1.44 -3.07 0.92
CA GLU A 230 -0.54 -2.69 -0.16
C GLU A 230 -1.08 -3.21 -1.50
N PRO A 231 -1.54 -2.32 -2.38
CA PRO A 231 -1.95 -2.71 -3.72
C PRO A 231 -0.72 -2.98 -4.60
N VAL A 232 -0.74 -4.08 -5.33
CA VAL A 232 0.38 -4.50 -6.18
C VAL A 232 0.00 -4.39 -7.65
N TYR A 233 0.80 -3.61 -8.38
CA TYR A 233 0.68 -3.34 -9.80
C TYR A 233 1.88 -3.94 -10.54
N LYS A 234 1.67 -4.40 -11.76
CA LYS A 234 2.76 -4.84 -12.63
C LYS A 234 3.11 -3.72 -13.62
N ASN A 235 4.37 -3.27 -13.60
CA ASN A 235 4.85 -2.23 -14.53
C ASN A 235 3.92 -0.98 -14.56
N ASN A 236 3.42 -0.61 -15.74
CA ASN A 236 2.56 0.56 -15.98
C ASN A 236 1.05 0.24 -15.89
N GLU A 237 0.66 -0.83 -15.21
CA GLU A 237 -0.74 -1.15 -14.96
C GLU A 237 -1.35 -0.13 -14.00
N ILE A 238 -2.58 0.31 -14.28
CA ILE A 238 -3.29 1.29 -13.46
C ILE A 238 -4.35 0.69 -12.56
N VAL A 239 -4.59 -0.63 -12.69
CA VAL A 239 -5.45 -1.42 -11.80
C VAL A 239 -4.55 -2.44 -11.09
N PRO A 240 -4.61 -2.57 -9.76
CA PRO A 240 -3.76 -3.53 -9.06
C PRO A 240 -4.20 -4.96 -9.38
N ARG A 241 -3.25 -5.88 -9.48
CA ARG A 241 -3.53 -7.31 -9.67
C ARG A 241 -4.06 -7.97 -8.40
N TYR A 242 -3.58 -7.49 -7.25
CA TYR A 242 -4.01 -7.95 -5.93
C TYR A 242 -3.66 -6.91 -4.86
N VAL A 243 -4.15 -7.13 -3.66
CA VAL A 243 -3.79 -6.36 -2.48
C VAL A 243 -3.19 -7.32 -1.45
N ILE A 244 -2.00 -6.99 -0.95
CA ILE A 244 -1.39 -7.70 0.18
C ILE A 244 -1.83 -6.99 1.45
N VAL A 245 -2.38 -7.75 2.40
CA VAL A 245 -2.82 -7.21 3.69
C VAL A 245 -2.08 -7.91 4.81
N ASN A 246 -1.47 -7.12 5.66
CA ASN A 246 -0.89 -7.53 6.93
C ASN A 246 -1.79 -7.07 8.07
N ALA A 247 -2.11 -7.96 9.02
CA ALA A 247 -2.84 -7.64 10.23
C ALA A 247 -2.20 -8.35 11.43
N LYS A 248 -1.91 -7.60 12.50
CA LYS A 248 -1.29 -8.14 13.71
C LYS A 248 -1.86 -7.47 14.96
N SER A 249 -2.44 -8.25 15.86
CA SER A 249 -2.94 -7.74 17.14
C SER A 249 -1.83 -7.66 18.19
N GLU A 250 -1.97 -6.76 19.14
CA GLU A 250 -1.00 -6.57 20.24
C GLU A 250 -0.69 -7.87 21.02
N ASP A 251 -1.66 -8.78 21.12
CA ASP A 251 -1.48 -10.06 21.82
C ASP A 251 -1.17 -11.24 20.88
N GLY A 252 -0.93 -10.97 19.59
CA GLY A 252 -0.59 -11.99 18.60
C GLY A 252 -1.72 -12.95 18.24
N LYS A 253 -2.97 -12.70 18.67
CA LYS A 253 -4.13 -13.55 18.31
C LYS A 253 -4.55 -13.38 16.85
N ILE A 254 -4.32 -12.20 16.27
CA ILE A 254 -4.27 -11.98 14.84
C ILE A 254 -2.80 -11.79 14.49
N ASP A 255 -2.30 -12.60 13.56
CA ASP A 255 -0.95 -12.51 13.01
C ASP A 255 -1.01 -13.13 11.61
N GLU A 256 -1.46 -12.33 10.63
CA GLU A 256 -1.76 -12.81 9.28
C GLU A 256 -1.26 -11.87 8.21
N LYS A 257 -0.75 -12.47 7.14
CA LYS A 257 -0.48 -11.87 5.85
C LYS A 257 -1.33 -12.58 4.81
N VAL A 258 -2.14 -11.84 4.08
CA VAL A 258 -3.03 -12.39 3.04
C VAL A 258 -2.85 -11.66 1.74
N LEU A 259 -2.99 -12.38 0.63
CA LEU A 259 -3.08 -11.81 -0.71
C LEU A 259 -4.53 -11.91 -1.17
N VAL A 260 -5.10 -10.78 -1.58
CA VAL A 260 -6.47 -10.67 -2.06
C VAL A 260 -6.44 -10.40 -3.56
N PHE A 261 -6.91 -11.36 -4.36
CA PHE A 261 -6.90 -11.30 -5.81
C PHE A 261 -7.90 -10.30 -6.37
N ASN A 262 -7.45 -9.48 -7.30
CA ASN A 262 -8.32 -8.52 -8.00
C ASN A 262 -8.76 -9.05 -9.35
N THR A 263 -9.62 -10.05 -9.33
CA THR A 263 -10.16 -10.73 -10.51
C THR A 263 -11.62 -11.11 -10.30
N ALA A 264 -12.27 -11.72 -11.31
CA ALA A 264 -13.62 -12.25 -11.20
C ALA A 264 -13.80 -13.46 -12.16
N GLU A 265 -14.43 -14.52 -11.67
CA GLU A 265 -14.74 -15.73 -12.46
C GLU A 265 -15.54 -15.39 -13.72
N GLY A 266 -15.07 -15.86 -14.87
CA GLY A 266 -15.71 -15.65 -16.17
C GLY A 266 -15.42 -14.30 -16.82
N TYR A 267 -14.39 -13.58 -16.32
CA TYR A 267 -13.96 -12.31 -16.88
C TYR A 267 -12.44 -12.21 -16.96
N THR A 268 -11.96 -11.57 -18.01
CA THR A 268 -10.56 -11.18 -18.20
C THR A 268 -10.43 -9.68 -18.00
N ILE A 269 -9.42 -9.23 -17.24
CA ILE A 269 -9.15 -7.81 -16.94
C ILE A 269 -7.88 -7.39 -17.67
N ASP A 270 -7.96 -6.30 -18.41
CA ASP A 270 -6.80 -5.55 -18.85
C ASP A 270 -6.40 -4.55 -17.75
N TYR A 271 -5.46 -4.95 -16.90
CA TYR A 271 -5.00 -4.15 -15.76
C TYR A 271 -4.30 -2.84 -16.19
N LYS A 272 -3.84 -2.78 -17.45
CA LYS A 272 -3.21 -1.57 -17.99
C LYS A 272 -4.22 -0.46 -18.27
N THR A 273 -5.45 -0.81 -18.63
CA THR A 273 -6.49 0.15 -19.01
C THR A 273 -7.70 0.15 -18.06
N GLY A 274 -7.87 -0.89 -17.27
CA GLY A 274 -9.06 -1.13 -16.45
C GLY A 274 -10.25 -1.70 -17.24
N LYS A 275 -10.12 -1.94 -18.53
CA LYS A 275 -11.15 -2.61 -19.32
C LYS A 275 -11.28 -4.08 -18.91
N PHE A 276 -12.46 -4.62 -19.02
CA PHE A 276 -12.70 -6.03 -18.77
C PHE A 276 -13.62 -6.64 -19.82
N TYR A 277 -13.50 -7.94 -20.01
CA TYR A 277 -14.19 -8.70 -21.04
C TYR A 277 -14.76 -9.97 -20.39
N LYS A 278 -15.95 -10.36 -20.86
CA LYS A 278 -16.54 -11.64 -20.48
C LYS A 278 -15.90 -12.74 -21.32
N ASN A 279 -15.45 -13.82 -20.65
CA ASN A 279 -14.89 -15.00 -21.31
C ASN A 279 -15.99 -15.85 -21.96
#